data_9843b321a85321ceb4026f23720091f6
#
_entry.id   9843b321a85321ceb4026f23720091f6
#
_cell.length_a   1.000
_cell.length_b   1.000
_cell.length_c   1.000
_cell.angle_alpha   90.00
_cell.angle_beta   90.00
_cell.angle_gamma   90.00
#
_symmetry.space_group_name_H-M   'P 1'
#
loop_
_entity.id
_entity.type
_entity.pdbx_description
1 polymer ?
#
loop_
_entity_poly.entity_id
_entity_poly.type
_entity_poly.pdbx_seq_one_letter_code
_entity_poly.pdbx_strand_id
1 'polypeptide(L)'
;MLLADDDHAFLEALRSLIESQPQLSVAGTAANGLAAIELVDELEPDAVVIDLHMPLLDGVTAVARLRRDYPSLCLIALTGDLTQRIHDAVREAGADDVLVKEDFAETLMGRLRSVRSKA
;
A
#
# COMPACT_ATOMS: atom_id res chain seq x y z
N MET A 1 -6.89 -4.80 5.63
CA MET A 1 -5.94 -4.13 4.73
C MET A 1 -6.38 -2.70 4.51
N LEU A 2 -5.46 -1.78 4.54
CA LEU A 2 -5.72 -0.35 4.28
C LEU A 2 -5.21 0.01 2.89
N LEU A 3 -6.00 0.78 2.13
CA LEU A 3 -5.63 1.23 0.80
C LEU A 3 -5.51 2.74 0.79
N ALA A 4 -4.42 3.28 0.24
CA ALA A 4 -4.19 4.72 0.18
C ALA A 4 -3.81 5.14 -1.24
N ASP A 5 -4.64 6.00 -1.84
CA ASP A 5 -4.43 6.52 -3.18
C ASP A 5 -5.37 7.73 -3.35
N ASP A 6 -4.89 8.80 -3.96
CA ASP A 6 -5.72 9.97 -4.22
C ASP A 6 -6.55 9.84 -5.51
N ASP A 7 -6.26 8.84 -6.33
CA ASP A 7 -7.06 8.54 -7.52
C ASP A 7 -8.24 7.65 -7.10
N HIS A 8 -9.41 8.26 -6.99
CA HIS A 8 -10.60 7.59 -6.51
C HIS A 8 -11.03 6.40 -7.38
N ALA A 9 -10.92 6.54 -8.69
CA ALA A 9 -11.28 5.45 -9.60
C ALA A 9 -10.34 4.25 -9.45
N PHE A 10 -9.04 4.51 -9.33
CA PHE A 10 -8.07 3.46 -9.09
C PHE A 10 -8.31 2.76 -7.74
N LEU A 11 -8.60 3.56 -6.72
CA LEU A 11 -8.87 3.05 -5.38
C LEU A 11 -10.07 2.10 -5.35
N GLU A 12 -11.15 2.45 -6.05
CA GLU A 12 -12.34 1.61 -6.14
C GLU A 12 -12.06 0.32 -6.91
N ALA A 13 -11.27 0.39 -7.98
CA ALA A 13 -10.89 -0.79 -8.75
C ALA A 13 -10.02 -1.73 -7.89
N LEU A 14 -9.07 -1.18 -7.15
CA LEU A 14 -8.20 -1.93 -6.27
C LEU A 14 -9.01 -2.59 -5.14
N ARG A 15 -9.93 -1.85 -4.55
CA ARG A 15 -10.81 -2.35 -3.51
C ARG A 15 -11.64 -3.53 -4.00
N SER A 16 -12.27 -3.40 -5.16
CA SER A 16 -13.06 -4.46 -5.76
C SER A 16 -12.24 -5.72 -6.00
N LEU A 17 -11.02 -5.55 -6.50
CA LEU A 17 -10.14 -6.67 -6.76
C LEU A 17 -9.78 -7.42 -5.46
N ILE A 18 -9.43 -6.69 -4.42
CA ILE A 18 -9.06 -7.29 -3.14
C ILE A 18 -10.26 -7.97 -2.50
N GLU A 19 -11.41 -7.32 -2.50
CA GLU A 19 -12.62 -7.87 -1.90
C GLU A 19 -13.20 -9.06 -2.68
N SER A 20 -12.75 -9.28 -3.92
CA SER A 20 -13.11 -10.48 -4.68
C SER A 20 -12.45 -11.74 -4.11
N GLN A 21 -11.45 -11.59 -3.26
CA GLN A 21 -10.77 -12.70 -2.62
C GLN A 21 -11.44 -12.99 -1.27
N PRO A 22 -11.98 -14.21 -1.04
CA PRO A 22 -12.76 -14.49 0.17
C PRO A 22 -12.05 -14.25 1.49
N GLN A 23 -10.72 -14.28 1.48
CA GLN A 23 -9.94 -14.20 2.70
C GLN A 23 -9.29 -12.85 2.93
N LEU A 24 -9.54 -11.90 2.03
CA LEU A 24 -9.01 -10.55 2.13
C LEU A 24 -10.16 -9.57 2.36
N SER A 25 -9.91 -8.54 3.13
CA SER A 25 -10.89 -7.50 3.35
C SER A 25 -10.22 -6.14 3.43
N VAL A 26 -10.95 -5.11 3.03
CA VAL A 26 -10.48 -3.73 3.10
C VAL A 26 -11.04 -3.10 4.37
N ALA A 27 -10.16 -2.75 5.30
CA ALA A 27 -10.53 -2.13 6.57
C ALA A 27 -10.86 -0.65 6.41
N GLY A 28 -10.23 0.00 5.43
CA GLY A 28 -10.46 1.42 5.18
C GLY A 28 -9.68 1.91 3.99
N THR A 29 -9.98 3.14 3.56
CA THR A 29 -9.29 3.79 2.45
C THR A 29 -8.89 5.21 2.85
N ALA A 30 -7.78 5.69 2.29
CA ALA A 30 -7.28 7.03 2.53
C ALA A 30 -6.91 7.70 1.21
N ALA A 31 -7.12 9.00 1.12
CA ALA A 31 -6.82 9.77 -0.09
C ALA A 31 -5.53 10.58 0.01
N ASN A 32 -4.83 10.51 1.13
CA ASN A 32 -3.56 11.20 1.34
C ASN A 32 -2.73 10.50 2.41
N GLY A 33 -1.45 10.87 2.50
CA GLY A 33 -0.52 10.22 3.40
C GLY A 33 -0.82 10.42 4.89
N LEU A 34 -1.30 11.60 5.26
CA LEU A 34 -1.65 11.86 6.67
C LEU A 34 -2.83 11.02 7.12
N ALA A 35 -3.87 10.94 6.29
CA ALA A 35 -5.03 10.11 6.57
C ALA A 35 -4.65 8.64 6.66
N ALA A 36 -3.73 8.19 5.80
CA ALA A 36 -3.25 6.81 5.85
C ALA A 36 -2.60 6.48 7.18
N ILE A 37 -1.73 7.37 7.67
CA ILE A 37 -1.05 7.16 8.96
C ILE A 37 -2.06 7.15 10.11
N GLU A 38 -3.02 8.07 10.11
CA GLU A 38 -4.05 8.11 11.14
C GLU A 38 -4.89 6.83 11.16
N LEU A 39 -5.27 6.33 9.98
CA LEU A 39 -6.06 5.11 9.88
C LEU A 39 -5.30 3.86 10.29
N VAL A 40 -3.99 3.80 10.04
CA VAL A 40 -3.18 2.68 10.52
C VAL A 40 -3.21 2.63 12.05
N ASP A 41 -3.07 3.78 12.70
CA ASP A 41 -3.12 3.86 14.15
C ASP A 41 -4.49 3.45 14.71
N GLU A 42 -5.55 3.86 14.03
CA GLU A 42 -6.92 3.59 14.46
C GLU A 42 -7.37 2.15 14.17
N LEU A 43 -7.10 1.65 12.97
CA LEU A 43 -7.63 0.37 12.50
C LEU A 43 -6.69 -0.82 12.70
N GLU A 44 -5.42 -0.57 12.92
CA GLU A 44 -4.39 -1.60 13.10
C GLU A 44 -4.44 -2.69 12.02
N PRO A 45 -4.34 -2.31 10.72
CA PRO A 45 -4.41 -3.29 9.64
C PRO A 45 -3.15 -4.16 9.58
N ASP A 46 -3.27 -5.33 8.96
CA ASP A 46 -2.13 -6.22 8.75
C ASP A 46 -1.25 -5.75 7.60
N ALA A 47 -1.83 -5.03 6.65
CA ALA A 47 -1.13 -4.59 5.45
C ALA A 47 -1.67 -3.25 4.97
N VAL A 48 -0.79 -2.47 4.34
CA VAL A 48 -1.13 -1.19 3.72
C VAL A 48 -0.61 -1.22 2.29
N VAL A 49 -1.47 -0.85 1.34
CA VAL A 49 -1.10 -0.61 -0.04
C VAL A 49 -1.17 0.90 -0.22
N ILE A 50 -0.05 1.54 -0.54
CA ILE A 50 0.04 3.00 -0.56
C ILE A 50 0.64 3.52 -1.85
N ASP A 51 -0.05 4.47 -2.50
CA ASP A 51 0.45 5.19 -3.65
C ASP A 51 1.55 6.16 -3.21
N LEU A 52 2.63 6.22 -3.97
CA LEU A 52 3.76 7.12 -3.66
C LEU A 52 3.47 8.57 -4.00
N HIS A 53 2.50 8.85 -4.85
CA HIS A 53 2.20 10.20 -5.31
C HIS A 53 0.84 10.67 -4.77
N MET A 54 0.84 11.16 -3.54
CA MET A 54 -0.36 11.69 -2.89
C MET A 54 -0.11 13.06 -2.31
N PRO A 55 -1.17 13.89 -2.16
CA PRO A 55 -1.02 15.19 -1.52
C PRO A 55 -0.81 15.08 -0.01
N LEU A 56 -0.46 16.18 0.60
CA LEU A 56 -0.24 16.42 2.02
C LEU A 56 1.01 15.74 2.59
N LEU A 57 1.18 14.46 2.36
CA LEU A 57 2.38 13.75 2.77
C LEU A 57 2.67 12.71 1.69
N ASP A 58 3.85 12.77 1.08
CA ASP A 58 4.21 11.84 0.02
C ASP A 58 4.35 10.41 0.55
N GLY A 59 4.21 9.44 -0.37
CA GLY A 59 4.19 8.03 0.00
C GLY A 59 5.50 7.53 0.58
N VAL A 60 6.64 8.04 0.14
CA VAL A 60 7.93 7.61 0.69
C VAL A 60 8.05 8.01 2.15
N THR A 61 7.69 9.24 2.48
CA THR A 61 7.70 9.73 3.85
C THR A 61 6.71 8.95 4.72
N ALA A 62 5.51 8.68 4.18
CA ALA A 62 4.50 7.89 4.89
C ALA A 62 5.01 6.48 5.18
N VAL A 63 5.64 5.83 4.19
CA VAL A 63 6.23 4.50 4.38
C VAL A 63 7.29 4.51 5.47
N ALA A 64 8.17 5.52 5.47
CA ALA A 64 9.23 5.62 6.47
C ALA A 64 8.64 5.74 7.89
N ARG A 65 7.61 6.57 8.05
CA ARG A 65 6.94 6.73 9.36
C ARG A 65 6.24 5.46 9.80
N LEU A 66 5.51 4.81 8.88
CA LEU A 66 4.79 3.58 9.20
C LEU A 66 5.76 2.45 9.58
N ARG A 67 6.86 2.34 8.87
CA ARG A 67 7.86 1.31 9.20
C ARG A 67 8.50 1.57 10.55
N ARG A 68 8.78 2.81 10.89
CA ARG A 68 9.36 3.16 12.18
C ARG A 68 8.41 2.80 13.32
N ASP A 69 7.14 3.16 13.17
CA ASP A 69 6.15 3.01 14.23
C ASP A 69 5.51 1.62 14.29
N TYR A 70 5.49 0.90 13.17
CA TYR A 70 4.87 -0.42 13.06
C TYR A 70 5.81 -1.39 12.33
N PRO A 71 6.83 -1.91 13.03
CA PRO A 71 7.87 -2.74 12.37
C PRO A 71 7.37 -4.00 11.67
N SER A 72 6.23 -4.54 12.10
CA SER A 72 5.68 -5.78 11.53
C SER A 72 4.64 -5.57 10.44
N LEU A 73 4.29 -4.32 10.14
CA LEU A 73 3.28 -4.00 9.15
C LEU A 73 3.77 -4.36 7.75
N CYS A 74 2.91 -5.00 6.97
CA CYS A 74 3.22 -5.27 5.57
C CYS A 74 2.95 -4.00 4.75
N LEU A 75 3.98 -3.44 4.14
CA LEU A 75 3.90 -2.19 3.38
C LEU A 75 4.19 -2.45 1.90
N ILE A 76 3.18 -2.23 1.07
CA ILE A 76 3.29 -2.40 -0.38
C ILE A 76 3.09 -1.02 -1.02
N ALA A 77 4.10 -0.54 -1.72
CA ALA A 77 4.04 0.74 -2.41
C ALA A 77 3.57 0.56 -3.85
N LEU A 78 2.75 1.50 -4.33
CA LEU A 78 2.30 1.56 -5.71
C LEU A 78 2.87 2.80 -6.37
N THR A 79 3.35 2.68 -7.60
CA THR A 79 3.86 3.83 -8.35
C THR A 79 3.60 3.66 -9.83
N GLY A 80 3.35 4.78 -10.51
CA GLY A 80 3.33 4.81 -11.98
C GLY A 80 4.73 5.05 -12.54
N ASP A 81 5.72 5.28 -11.67
CA ASP A 81 7.09 5.60 -12.07
C ASP A 81 7.92 4.31 -12.16
N LEU A 82 8.53 4.09 -13.33
CA LEU A 82 9.37 2.93 -13.59
C LEU A 82 10.83 3.15 -13.21
N THR A 83 11.16 4.32 -12.66
CA THR A 83 12.53 4.68 -12.31
C THR A 83 13.03 3.84 -11.16
N GLN A 84 14.18 3.20 -11.35
CA GLN A 84 14.82 2.39 -10.31
C GLN A 84 15.11 3.22 -9.06
N ARG A 85 15.42 4.49 -9.22
CA ARG A 85 15.69 5.42 -8.13
C ARG A 85 14.52 5.52 -7.14
N ILE A 86 13.30 5.62 -7.64
CA ILE A 86 12.09 5.69 -6.80
C ILE A 86 11.89 4.35 -6.09
N HIS A 87 12.07 3.24 -6.80
CA HIS A 87 11.94 1.91 -6.22
C HIS A 87 12.94 1.69 -5.09
N ASP A 88 14.19 2.08 -5.30
CA ASP A 88 15.22 1.95 -4.28
C ASP A 88 14.92 2.82 -3.07
N ALA A 89 14.51 4.07 -3.30
CA ALA A 89 14.20 5.00 -2.22
C ALA A 89 13.09 4.49 -1.31
N VAL A 90 12.02 3.95 -1.88
CA VAL A 90 10.91 3.47 -1.08
C VAL A 90 11.22 2.16 -0.37
N ARG A 91 12.05 1.31 -0.95
CA ARG A 91 12.51 0.10 -0.27
C ARG A 91 13.40 0.45 0.92
N GLU A 92 14.29 1.42 0.75
CA GLU A 92 15.12 1.92 1.85
C GLU A 92 14.26 2.55 2.96
N ALA A 93 13.15 3.18 2.59
CA ALA A 93 12.23 3.75 3.57
C ALA A 93 11.50 2.67 4.37
N GLY A 94 11.46 1.44 3.86
CA GLY A 94 10.91 0.31 4.59
C GLY A 94 9.77 -0.44 3.92
N ALA A 95 9.46 -0.16 2.64
CA ALA A 95 8.45 -0.91 1.92
C ALA A 95 8.91 -2.36 1.70
N ASP A 96 8.00 -3.29 1.90
CA ASP A 96 8.28 -4.71 1.65
C ASP A 96 8.30 -5.01 0.16
N ASP A 97 7.50 -4.28 -0.61
CA ASP A 97 7.47 -4.44 -2.06
C ASP A 97 7.05 -3.15 -2.73
N VAL A 98 7.40 -3.02 -4.01
CA VAL A 98 7.05 -1.86 -4.83
C VAL A 98 6.48 -2.38 -6.14
N LEU A 99 5.25 -2.00 -6.44
CA LEU A 99 4.55 -2.47 -7.64
C LEU A 99 4.21 -1.31 -8.55
N VAL A 100 4.27 -1.57 -9.85
CA VAL A 100 3.89 -0.58 -10.87
C VAL A 100 2.39 -0.66 -11.09
N LYS A 101 1.71 0.50 -11.09
CA LYS A 101 0.25 0.55 -11.22
C LYS A 101 -0.29 -0.17 -12.47
N GLU A 102 0.44 -0.16 -13.57
CA GLU A 102 0.02 -0.82 -14.80
C GLU A 102 -0.15 -2.33 -14.63
N ASP A 103 0.67 -2.92 -13.76
CA ASP A 103 0.69 -4.37 -13.55
C ASP A 103 0.06 -4.77 -12.22
N PHE A 104 -0.56 -3.83 -11.52
CA PHE A 104 -0.97 -4.06 -10.13
C PHE A 104 -1.90 -5.25 -9.94
N ALA A 105 -2.84 -5.43 -10.86
CA ALA A 105 -3.88 -6.45 -10.70
C ALA A 105 -3.27 -7.85 -10.53
N GLU A 106 -2.39 -8.21 -11.44
CA GLU A 106 -1.79 -9.53 -11.46
C GLU A 106 -0.71 -9.68 -10.39
N THR A 107 0.20 -8.71 -10.33
CA THR A 107 1.35 -8.77 -9.42
C THR A 107 0.94 -8.63 -7.97
N LEU A 108 0.05 -7.69 -7.67
CA LEU A 108 -0.43 -7.47 -6.31
C LEU A 108 -1.12 -8.71 -5.76
N MET A 109 -2.01 -9.31 -6.53
CA MET A 109 -2.72 -10.50 -6.08
C MET A 109 -1.77 -11.68 -5.84
N GLY A 110 -0.76 -11.82 -6.69
CA GLY A 110 0.27 -12.83 -6.51
C GLY A 110 1.03 -12.64 -5.20
N ARG A 111 1.41 -11.40 -4.88
CA ARG A 111 2.13 -11.09 -3.64
C ARG A 111 1.25 -11.31 -2.41
N LEU A 112 0.00 -10.90 -2.46
CA LEU A 112 -0.92 -11.09 -1.34
C LEU A 112 -1.16 -12.57 -1.04
N ARG A 113 -1.29 -13.39 -2.07
CA ARG A 113 -1.43 -14.84 -1.90
C ARG A 113 -0.19 -15.43 -1.24
N SER A 114 0.98 -14.97 -1.64
CA SER A 114 2.25 -15.42 -1.09
C SER A 114 2.37 -15.09 0.40
N VAL A 115 1.99 -13.87 0.79
CA VAL A 115 1.97 -13.46 2.19
C VAL A 115 1.04 -14.36 3.00
N ARG A 116 -0.15 -14.63 2.47
CA ARG A 116 -1.11 -15.50 3.13
C ARG A 116 -0.61 -16.94 3.29
N SER A 117 0.07 -17.44 2.28
CA SER A 117 0.59 -18.81 2.31
C SER A 117 1.61 -19.02 3.41
N LYS A 118 2.24 -17.97 3.89
CA LYS A 118 3.21 -18.04 4.97
C LYS A 118 2.58 -17.97 6.36
N ALA A 119 1.36 -17.51 6.39
CA ALA A 119 0.61 -17.46 7.63
C ALA A 119 -0.05 -18.81 7.94
#